data_af163bfdb34e63c10f467ecc487427f5
#
_entry.id   af163bfdb34e63c10f467ecc487427f5
#
_cell.length_a   1.000
_cell.length_b   1.000
_cell.length_c   1.000
_cell.angle_alpha   90.00
_cell.angle_beta   90.00
_cell.angle_gamma   90.00
#
_symmetry.space_group_name_H-M   'P 1'
#
loop_
_entity.id
_entity.type
_entity.pdbx_description
1 polymer ?
#
loop_
_entity_poly.entity_id
_entity_poly.type
_entity_poly.pdbx_seq_one_letter_code
_entity_poly.pdbx_strand_id
1 'polypeptide(L)'
;MEAKEGVNHSKRQRRYGARDKEEIIKSVIKLHDQGYSQVDISKMLGIARNTIKRWNDELHFFEARTPGEAGKLKNKIYRYNEDYFENILTPNQAYVVGYITGDGTVFDRKKSKRLVLVLAEQDKQLLQDISEELNIEDAIKFRKRNASNEQNKYSLTINSTKMCNDLIMLGVGPKKTGFEKWIDFENEELQWAYLRGFFDADGHIRVYERNGYQKARIGFTGNSKMLKEILVFLKSKGFAVNVNCITQKQGCCDLYLSSIKEIKLLGKELYKHGTIKLNRKYEKFSSLMI
;
A
#
# COMPACT_ATOMS: atom_id res chain seq x y z
N MET A 1 -16.02 15.93 71.74
CA MET A 1 -15.14 16.57 70.78
C MET A 1 -14.11 15.55 70.41
N GLU A 2 -14.36 14.76 69.32
CA GLU A 2 -13.40 13.78 68.82
C GLU A 2 -12.76 14.36 67.58
N ALA A 3 -11.43 14.46 67.64
CA ALA A 3 -10.61 14.92 66.49
C ALA A 3 -10.51 13.82 65.46
N LYS A 4 -10.94 14.08 64.22
CA LYS A 4 -10.70 13.20 63.07
C LYS A 4 -9.26 13.37 62.61
N GLU A 5 -8.44 12.35 62.85
CA GLU A 5 -7.11 12.22 62.21
C GLU A 5 -7.26 12.05 60.72
N GLY A 6 -6.72 13.02 59.96
CA GLY A 6 -6.65 12.98 58.52
C GLY A 6 -5.50 12.04 58.07
N VAL A 7 -5.85 10.88 57.47
CA VAL A 7 -4.88 9.97 56.85
C VAL A 7 -4.32 10.61 55.62
N ASN A 8 -3.11 11.10 55.71
CA ASN A 8 -2.34 11.70 54.61
C ASN A 8 -1.73 10.58 53.75
N HIS A 9 -2.42 10.13 52.73
CA HIS A 9 -1.89 9.18 51.77
C HIS A 9 -0.93 9.88 50.80
N SER A 10 0.32 10.06 51.21
CA SER A 10 1.38 10.46 50.31
C SER A 10 1.59 9.36 49.25
N LYS A 11 1.08 9.55 48.02
CA LYS A 11 1.35 8.67 46.88
C LYS A 11 2.85 8.67 46.66
N ARG A 12 3.55 7.59 47.07
CA ARG A 12 4.97 7.36 46.76
C ARG A 12 5.15 7.48 45.27
N GLN A 13 5.89 8.50 44.81
CA GLN A 13 6.33 8.61 43.40
C GLN A 13 7.22 7.43 43.10
N ARG A 14 6.86 6.62 42.11
CA ARG A 14 7.76 5.57 41.54
C ARG A 14 9.03 6.27 41.02
N ARG A 15 10.20 5.93 41.56
CA ARG A 15 11.49 6.37 41.05
C ARG A 15 11.97 5.34 40.03
N TYR A 16 12.20 5.77 38.80
CA TYR A 16 12.77 4.94 37.73
C TYR A 16 14.30 5.07 37.75
N GLY A 17 15.02 3.96 37.60
CA GLY A 17 16.47 3.96 37.38
C GLY A 17 16.85 4.64 36.07
N ALA A 18 18.09 5.09 35.90
CA ALA A 18 18.53 5.77 34.68
C ALA A 18 18.36 4.88 33.43
N ARG A 19 18.69 3.59 33.52
CA ARG A 19 18.50 2.61 32.42
C ARG A 19 17.02 2.40 32.09
N ASP A 20 16.18 2.21 33.11
CA ASP A 20 14.74 2.06 32.93
C ASP A 20 14.14 3.31 32.27
N LYS A 21 14.61 4.52 32.64
CA LYS A 21 14.15 5.77 32.02
C LYS A 21 14.47 5.81 30.53
N GLU A 22 15.68 5.40 30.12
CA GLU A 22 16.10 5.43 28.72
C GLU A 22 15.32 4.42 27.85
N GLU A 23 15.11 3.19 28.32
CA GLU A 23 14.32 2.18 27.62
C GLU A 23 12.85 2.59 27.47
N ILE A 24 12.30 3.19 28.53
CA ILE A 24 10.96 3.73 28.51
C ILE A 24 10.83 4.87 27.50
N ILE A 25 11.78 5.80 27.45
CA ILE A 25 11.78 6.91 26.48
C ILE A 25 11.84 6.36 25.04
N LYS A 26 12.69 5.36 24.74
CA LYS A 26 12.70 4.70 23.43
C LYS A 26 11.32 4.12 23.07
N SER A 27 10.67 3.49 24.05
CA SER A 27 9.30 2.94 23.85
C SER A 27 8.26 4.03 23.65
N VAL A 28 8.39 5.16 24.38
CA VAL A 28 7.49 6.33 24.22
C VAL A 28 7.64 6.92 22.80
N ILE A 29 8.89 7.13 22.34
CA ILE A 29 9.17 7.63 20.97
C ILE A 29 8.52 6.70 19.94
N LYS A 30 8.82 5.41 20.00
CA LYS A 30 8.27 4.40 19.09
C LYS A 30 6.73 4.44 19.04
N LEU A 31 6.07 4.45 20.19
CA LEU A 31 4.60 4.50 20.26
C LEU A 31 4.05 5.86 19.81
N HIS A 32 4.76 6.95 20.08
CA HIS A 32 4.38 8.28 19.61
C HIS A 32 4.43 8.33 18.07
N ASP A 33 5.51 7.85 17.46
CA ASP A 33 5.68 7.82 16.00
C ASP A 33 4.65 6.90 15.32
N GLN A 34 4.25 5.83 16.00
CA GLN A 34 3.11 4.99 15.60
C GLN A 34 1.75 5.67 15.75
N GLY A 35 1.70 6.93 16.19
CA GLY A 35 0.47 7.70 16.29
C GLY A 35 -0.34 7.48 17.58
N TYR A 36 0.19 6.80 18.61
CA TYR A 36 -0.51 6.66 19.90
C TYR A 36 -0.62 8.00 20.65
N SER A 37 -1.77 8.25 21.28
CA SER A 37 -1.90 9.42 22.14
C SER A 37 -1.07 9.27 23.41
N GLN A 38 -0.65 10.39 24.04
CA GLN A 38 0.04 10.34 25.33
C GLN A 38 -0.76 9.61 26.42
N VAL A 39 -2.10 9.60 26.31
CA VAL A 39 -2.98 8.84 27.22
C VAL A 39 -2.85 7.35 26.99
N ASP A 40 -2.86 6.91 25.72
CA ASP A 40 -2.72 5.50 25.38
C ASP A 40 -1.30 5.00 25.72
N ILE A 41 -0.26 5.77 25.39
CA ILE A 41 1.14 5.46 25.75
C ILE A 41 1.29 5.31 27.26
N SER A 42 0.70 6.24 28.04
CA SER A 42 0.69 6.18 29.50
C SER A 42 0.06 4.88 30.01
N LYS A 43 -1.07 4.46 29.44
CA LYS A 43 -1.74 3.19 29.81
C LYS A 43 -0.93 1.97 29.41
N MET A 44 -0.41 1.93 28.18
CA MET A 44 0.36 0.79 27.65
C MET A 44 1.65 0.55 28.43
N LEU A 45 2.35 1.61 28.79
CA LEU A 45 3.62 1.52 29.52
C LEU A 45 3.45 1.54 31.06
N GLY A 46 2.23 1.73 31.55
CA GLY A 46 1.97 1.80 32.99
C GLY A 46 2.61 3.01 33.69
N ILE A 47 2.87 4.10 32.97
CA ILE A 47 3.59 5.29 33.41
C ILE A 47 2.64 6.49 33.43
N ALA A 48 2.71 7.29 34.49
CA ALA A 48 1.86 8.47 34.58
C ALA A 48 2.16 9.46 33.43
N ARG A 49 1.11 9.98 32.78
CA ARG A 49 1.24 10.97 31.70
C ARG A 49 2.09 12.19 32.09
N ASN A 50 1.96 12.67 33.33
CA ASN A 50 2.78 13.76 33.82
C ASN A 50 4.27 13.43 33.91
N THR A 51 4.64 12.15 34.10
CA THR A 51 6.02 11.71 34.08
C THR A 51 6.57 11.78 32.66
N ILE A 52 5.82 11.29 31.66
CA ILE A 52 6.21 11.40 30.25
C ILE A 52 6.35 12.86 29.84
N LYS A 53 5.37 13.71 30.22
CA LYS A 53 5.41 15.15 29.94
C LYS A 53 6.67 15.80 30.53
N ARG A 54 6.95 15.59 31.81
CA ARG A 54 8.14 16.15 32.49
C ARG A 54 9.42 15.73 31.82
N TRP A 55 9.56 14.43 31.46
CA TRP A 55 10.75 13.95 30.77
C TRP A 55 10.90 14.56 29.38
N ASN A 56 9.78 14.78 28.68
CA ASN A 56 9.83 15.44 27.38
C ASN A 56 10.16 16.93 27.50
N ASP A 57 9.67 17.62 28.52
CA ASP A 57 10.01 19.02 28.82
C ASP A 57 11.53 19.16 29.16
N GLU A 58 12.15 18.13 29.77
CA GLU A 58 13.57 18.10 30.11
C GLU A 58 14.46 17.71 28.90
N LEU A 59 14.03 16.78 28.06
CA LEU A 59 14.88 16.10 27.07
C LEU A 59 14.48 16.33 25.61
N HIS A 60 13.32 16.91 25.37
CA HIS A 60 12.77 17.25 24.03
C HIS A 60 12.83 16.09 23.01
N PHE A 61 12.44 14.88 23.41
CA PHE A 61 12.55 13.67 22.61
C PHE A 61 11.36 13.42 21.66
N PHE A 62 10.29 14.18 21.74
CA PHE A 62 9.23 14.28 20.73
C PHE A 62 8.57 15.66 20.74
N GLU A 63 8.00 16.07 19.60
CA GLU A 63 7.18 17.27 19.51
C GLU A 63 5.75 17.02 20.00
N ALA A 64 5.23 17.90 20.86
CA ALA A 64 3.86 17.80 21.36
C ALA A 64 2.87 18.11 20.22
N ARG A 65 1.96 17.18 19.95
CA ARG A 65 0.92 17.38 18.93
C ARG A 65 -0.03 18.51 19.31
N THR A 66 -0.43 19.30 18.34
CA THR A 66 -1.48 20.29 18.49
C THR A 66 -2.83 19.64 18.86
N PRO A 67 -3.77 20.37 19.48
CA PRO A 67 -5.11 19.84 19.79
C PRO A 67 -5.84 19.29 18.54
N GLY A 68 -5.61 19.89 17.38
CA GLY A 68 -6.20 19.45 16.10
C GLY A 68 -5.62 18.10 15.63
N GLU A 69 -4.33 17.88 15.75
CA GLU A 69 -3.65 16.62 15.44
C GLU A 69 -4.05 15.53 16.42
N ALA A 70 -4.10 15.84 17.71
CA ALA A 70 -4.56 14.91 18.75
C ALA A 70 -6.02 14.49 18.52
N GLY A 71 -6.89 15.43 18.10
CA GLY A 71 -8.29 15.17 17.77
C GLY A 71 -8.43 14.25 16.53
N LYS A 72 -7.61 14.46 15.50
CA LYS A 72 -7.57 13.57 14.31
C LYS A 72 -7.16 12.15 14.69
N LEU A 73 -6.15 11.99 15.53
CA LEU A 73 -5.67 10.68 15.99
C LEU A 73 -6.71 9.93 16.84
N LYS A 74 -7.46 10.63 17.71
CA LYS A 74 -8.52 10.02 18.52
C LYS A 74 -9.62 9.41 17.66
N ASN A 75 -9.88 9.96 16.48
CA ASN A 75 -10.91 9.51 15.57
C ASN A 75 -10.38 8.51 14.51
N LYS A 76 -9.09 8.19 14.51
CA LYS A 76 -8.55 7.14 13.64
C LYS A 76 -8.95 5.77 14.17
N ILE A 77 -9.72 5.04 13.35
CA ILE A 77 -10.12 3.66 13.64
C ILE A 77 -8.94 2.71 13.43
N TYR A 78 -8.13 2.95 12.38
CA TYR A 78 -6.98 2.14 12.01
C TYR A 78 -5.69 2.95 12.13
N ARG A 79 -4.62 2.28 12.55
CA ARG A 79 -3.27 2.85 12.64
C ARG A 79 -2.40 2.17 11.59
N TYR A 80 -1.67 2.96 10.85
CA TYR A 80 -0.79 2.53 9.76
C TYR A 80 0.36 3.53 9.58
N ASN A 81 1.42 3.10 8.90
CA ASN A 81 2.53 3.98 8.56
C ASN A 81 2.07 4.97 7.47
N GLU A 82 1.90 6.25 7.83
CA GLU A 82 1.52 7.30 6.88
C GLU A 82 2.64 7.66 5.90
N ASP A 83 3.90 7.33 6.23
CA ASP A 83 5.08 7.60 5.42
C ASP A 83 5.38 6.48 4.41
N TYR A 84 4.49 5.48 4.31
CA TYR A 84 4.70 4.29 3.48
C TYR A 84 5.03 4.61 2.00
N PHE A 85 4.44 5.66 1.43
CA PHE A 85 4.67 6.09 0.05
C PHE A 85 5.66 7.25 -0.09
N GLU A 86 6.25 7.74 1.00
CA GLU A 86 7.20 8.85 0.96
C GLU A 86 8.48 8.47 0.20
N ASN A 87 8.99 7.26 0.46
CA ASN A 87 10.13 6.68 -0.23
C ASN A 87 9.83 5.24 -0.60
N ILE A 88 9.92 4.91 -1.88
CA ILE A 88 9.70 3.57 -2.38
C ILE A 88 11.04 2.84 -2.41
N LEU A 89 11.27 1.98 -1.41
CA LEU A 89 12.55 1.32 -1.16
C LEU A 89 12.49 -0.21 -1.35
N THR A 90 11.29 -0.79 -1.37
CA THR A 90 11.11 -2.24 -1.46
C THR A 90 10.29 -2.64 -2.69
N PRO A 91 10.50 -3.85 -3.24
CA PRO A 91 9.67 -4.36 -4.33
C PRO A 91 8.19 -4.44 -4.00
N ASN A 92 7.81 -4.74 -2.74
CA ASN A 92 6.41 -4.75 -2.34
C ASN A 92 5.80 -3.34 -2.36
N GLN A 93 6.52 -2.31 -1.91
CA GLN A 93 6.06 -0.91 -2.03
C GLN A 93 5.84 -0.53 -3.50
N ALA A 94 6.81 -0.83 -4.36
CA ALA A 94 6.71 -0.55 -5.80
C ALA A 94 5.52 -1.30 -6.44
N TYR A 95 5.30 -2.57 -6.06
CA TYR A 95 4.13 -3.34 -6.48
C TYR A 95 2.81 -2.65 -6.09
N VAL A 96 2.68 -2.24 -4.82
CA VAL A 96 1.47 -1.56 -4.33
C VAL A 96 1.21 -0.27 -5.12
N VAL A 97 2.26 0.54 -5.38
CA VAL A 97 2.15 1.74 -6.23
C VAL A 97 1.68 1.37 -7.64
N GLY A 98 2.27 0.33 -8.25
CA GLY A 98 1.86 -0.16 -9.57
C GLY A 98 0.40 -0.61 -9.61
N TYR A 99 -0.03 -1.37 -8.60
CA TYR A 99 -1.42 -1.80 -8.48
C TYR A 99 -2.39 -0.62 -8.30
N ILE A 100 -2.03 0.35 -7.47
CA ILE A 100 -2.82 1.58 -7.31
C ILE A 100 -2.87 2.38 -8.61
N THR A 101 -1.80 2.39 -9.40
CA THR A 101 -1.75 3.07 -10.71
C THR A 101 -2.80 2.51 -11.68
N GLY A 102 -3.08 1.20 -11.66
CA GLY A 102 -4.18 0.60 -12.40
C GLY A 102 -5.52 0.77 -11.67
N ASP A 103 -5.79 -0.03 -10.67
CA ASP A 103 -7.11 -0.22 -10.03
C ASP A 103 -7.37 0.65 -8.78
N GLY A 104 -6.38 1.36 -8.25
CA GLY A 104 -6.58 2.21 -7.07
C GLY A 104 -7.36 3.49 -7.38
N THR A 105 -8.07 4.02 -6.41
CA THR A 105 -8.76 5.31 -6.52
C THR A 105 -8.31 6.25 -5.41
N VAL A 106 -7.70 7.36 -5.79
CA VAL A 106 -7.36 8.46 -4.88
C VAL A 106 -8.46 9.50 -4.95
N PHE A 107 -9.10 9.76 -3.82
CA PHE A 107 -10.07 10.85 -3.69
C PHE A 107 -9.40 12.05 -3.04
N ASP A 108 -9.42 13.18 -3.73
CA ASP A 108 -8.96 14.46 -3.22
C ASP A 108 -10.18 15.36 -2.96
N ARG A 109 -10.50 15.55 -1.69
CA ARG A 109 -11.56 16.45 -1.24
C ARG A 109 -10.92 17.61 -0.48
N LYS A 110 -11.52 18.79 -0.49
CA LYS A 110 -10.98 20.02 0.15
C LYS A 110 -10.45 19.84 1.57
N LYS A 111 -11.04 18.93 2.38
CA LYS A 111 -10.69 18.75 3.80
C LYS A 111 -10.12 17.37 4.13
N SER A 112 -10.11 16.42 3.19
CA SER A 112 -9.67 15.05 3.44
C SER A 112 -9.33 14.35 2.14
N LYS A 113 -8.31 13.49 2.19
CA LYS A 113 -7.95 12.61 1.07
C LYS A 113 -8.06 11.16 1.52
N ARG A 114 -8.39 10.29 0.60
CA ARG A 114 -8.45 8.85 0.87
C ARG A 114 -8.05 8.03 -0.34
N LEU A 115 -7.38 6.92 -0.07
CA LEU A 115 -7.12 5.86 -1.03
C LEU A 115 -8.17 4.77 -0.86
N VAL A 116 -8.70 4.26 -1.96
CA VAL A 116 -9.65 3.14 -1.97
C VAL A 116 -9.20 2.10 -2.97
N LEU A 117 -9.10 0.86 -2.52
CA LEU A 117 -8.92 -0.34 -3.33
C LEU A 117 -10.20 -1.18 -3.25
N VAL A 118 -10.68 -1.67 -4.38
CA VAL A 118 -11.87 -2.53 -4.44
C VAL A 118 -11.59 -3.69 -5.37
N LEU A 119 -11.64 -4.91 -4.84
CA LEU A 119 -11.37 -6.14 -5.59
C LEU A 119 -12.58 -7.06 -5.57
N ALA A 120 -12.69 -7.90 -6.60
CA ALA A 120 -13.66 -8.98 -6.63
C ALA A 120 -13.38 -9.98 -5.50
N GLU A 121 -14.40 -10.70 -5.05
CA GLU A 121 -14.29 -11.67 -3.95
C GLU A 121 -13.21 -12.74 -4.20
N GLN A 122 -13.06 -13.19 -5.43
CA GLN A 122 -12.04 -14.16 -5.83
C GLN A 122 -10.60 -13.65 -5.65
N ASP A 123 -10.39 -12.34 -5.65
CA ASP A 123 -9.09 -11.69 -5.53
C ASP A 123 -8.84 -11.15 -4.10
N LYS A 124 -9.65 -11.56 -3.12
CA LYS A 124 -9.57 -11.13 -1.71
C LYS A 124 -8.17 -11.28 -1.13
N GLN A 125 -7.47 -12.37 -1.49
CA GLN A 125 -6.12 -12.64 -0.96
C GLN A 125 -5.16 -11.50 -1.28
N LEU A 126 -5.19 -10.98 -2.50
CA LEU A 126 -4.35 -9.83 -2.86
C LEU A 126 -4.63 -8.61 -1.98
N LEU A 127 -5.90 -8.35 -1.65
CA LEU A 127 -6.24 -7.23 -0.77
C LEU A 127 -5.76 -7.45 0.66
N GLN A 128 -5.73 -8.71 1.12
CA GLN A 128 -5.15 -9.10 2.40
C GLN A 128 -3.63 -8.86 2.38
N ASP A 129 -2.92 -9.37 1.38
CA ASP A 129 -1.46 -9.19 1.24
C ASP A 129 -1.08 -7.68 1.23
N ILE A 130 -1.86 -6.85 0.52
CA ILE A 130 -1.65 -5.39 0.52
C ILE A 130 -1.96 -4.78 1.89
N SER A 131 -2.99 -5.24 2.58
CA SER A 131 -3.34 -4.69 3.90
C SER A 131 -2.35 -5.09 4.99
N GLU A 132 -1.78 -6.29 4.92
CA GLU A 132 -0.67 -6.75 5.76
C GLU A 132 0.58 -5.90 5.54
N GLU A 133 0.96 -5.69 4.27
CA GLU A 133 2.10 -4.84 3.89
C GLU A 133 1.94 -3.40 4.42
N LEU A 134 0.72 -2.87 4.43
CA LEU A 134 0.38 -1.56 4.98
C LEU A 134 0.14 -1.57 6.50
N ASN A 135 0.20 -2.74 7.14
CA ASN A 135 -0.08 -2.96 8.57
C ASN A 135 -1.49 -2.49 9.00
N ILE A 136 -2.53 -2.83 8.20
CA ILE A 136 -3.93 -2.41 8.41
C ILE A 136 -4.96 -3.54 8.14
N GLU A 137 -4.67 -4.74 8.54
CA GLU A 137 -5.44 -5.96 8.21
C GLU A 137 -6.94 -5.86 8.51
N ASP A 138 -7.33 -5.23 9.61
CA ASP A 138 -8.74 -5.10 10.03
C ASP A 138 -9.56 -4.09 9.21
N ALA A 139 -8.95 -3.40 8.25
CA ALA A 139 -9.62 -2.36 7.47
C ALA A 139 -10.37 -2.89 6.23
N ILE A 140 -10.27 -4.18 5.92
CA ILE A 140 -10.95 -4.80 4.78
C ILE A 140 -12.43 -4.99 5.09
N LYS A 141 -13.28 -4.45 4.19
CA LYS A 141 -14.74 -4.53 4.32
C LYS A 141 -15.34 -5.30 3.17
N PHE A 142 -16.21 -6.25 3.50
CA PHE A 142 -17.05 -6.93 2.53
C PHE A 142 -18.12 -6.01 1.97
N ARG A 143 -18.34 -6.07 0.67
CA ARG A 143 -19.40 -5.36 -0.06
C ARG A 143 -20.21 -6.38 -0.84
N LYS A 144 -21.42 -6.64 -0.38
CA LYS A 144 -22.37 -7.50 -1.08
C LYS A 144 -22.74 -6.85 -2.43
N ARG A 145 -22.91 -7.67 -3.46
CA ARG A 145 -23.43 -7.23 -4.77
C ARG A 145 -24.81 -6.59 -4.63
N ASN A 146 -25.07 -5.56 -5.39
CA ASN A 146 -26.35 -4.88 -5.42
C ASN A 146 -27.28 -5.42 -6.54
N ALA A 147 -26.70 -5.97 -7.61
CA ALA A 147 -27.43 -6.51 -8.76
C ALA A 147 -26.98 -7.94 -9.09
N SER A 148 -27.81 -8.71 -9.78
CA SER A 148 -27.54 -10.11 -10.13
C SER A 148 -26.33 -10.29 -11.06
N ASN A 149 -26.02 -9.28 -11.88
CA ASN A 149 -24.87 -9.25 -12.80
C ASN A 149 -23.58 -8.74 -12.15
N GLU A 150 -23.61 -8.34 -10.88
CA GLU A 150 -22.44 -7.92 -10.13
C GLU A 150 -21.85 -9.07 -9.31
N GLN A 151 -20.58 -8.99 -8.99
CA GLN A 151 -19.90 -9.88 -8.02
C GLN A 151 -19.81 -9.21 -6.66
N ASN A 152 -19.75 -10.03 -5.61
CA ASN A 152 -19.33 -9.54 -4.30
C ASN A 152 -17.91 -8.98 -4.39
N LYS A 153 -17.61 -7.99 -3.56
CA LYS A 153 -16.33 -7.29 -3.56
C LYS A 153 -15.81 -7.13 -2.14
N TYR A 154 -14.52 -6.95 -2.03
CA TYR A 154 -13.88 -6.46 -0.81
C TYR A 154 -13.27 -5.09 -1.08
N SER A 155 -13.22 -4.26 -0.06
CA SER A 155 -12.65 -2.93 -0.17
C SER A 155 -11.75 -2.60 1.00
N LEU A 156 -10.62 -1.98 0.72
CA LEU A 156 -9.73 -1.34 1.67
C LEU A 156 -9.83 0.17 1.48
N THR A 157 -10.07 0.90 2.57
CA THR A 157 -10.18 2.36 2.53
C THR A 157 -9.22 2.96 3.56
N ILE A 158 -8.29 3.78 3.08
CA ILE A 158 -7.26 4.44 3.89
C ILE A 158 -7.52 5.94 3.87
N ASN A 159 -7.81 6.52 5.04
CA ASN A 159 -8.04 7.96 5.20
C ASN A 159 -6.74 8.63 5.68
N SER A 160 -5.83 8.91 4.76
CA SER A 160 -4.60 9.65 5.04
C SER A 160 -4.34 10.69 3.98
N THR A 161 -4.26 11.94 4.40
CA THR A 161 -3.90 13.04 3.52
C THR A 161 -2.46 12.93 3.07
N LYS A 162 -1.54 12.51 3.98
CA LYS A 162 -0.12 12.35 3.67
C LYS A 162 0.09 11.26 2.61
N MET A 163 -0.36 10.02 2.86
CA MET A 163 -0.20 8.93 1.89
C MET A 163 -0.78 9.28 0.51
N CYS A 164 -1.94 9.95 0.47
CA CYS A 164 -2.52 10.38 -0.80
C CYS A 164 -1.71 11.48 -1.48
N ASN A 165 -1.10 12.40 -0.72
CA ASN A 165 -0.21 13.41 -1.28
C ASN A 165 1.05 12.78 -1.86
N ASP A 166 1.66 11.83 -1.15
CA ASP A 166 2.85 11.11 -1.61
C ASP A 166 2.55 10.35 -2.92
N LEU A 167 1.40 9.66 -3.00
CA LEU A 167 0.95 9.03 -4.25
C LEU A 167 0.74 10.06 -5.38
N ILE A 168 0.14 11.21 -5.10
CA ILE A 168 -0.04 12.29 -6.08
C ILE A 168 1.30 12.82 -6.57
N MET A 169 2.28 13.00 -5.68
CA MET A 169 3.64 13.42 -6.03
C MET A 169 4.36 12.38 -6.90
N LEU A 170 4.14 11.09 -6.65
CA LEU A 170 4.61 9.99 -7.50
C LEU A 170 3.90 9.96 -8.87
N GLY A 171 2.83 10.70 -9.07
CA GLY A 171 2.07 10.74 -10.32
C GLY A 171 0.77 9.94 -10.32
N VAL A 172 0.39 9.34 -9.18
CA VAL A 172 -0.88 8.60 -9.03
C VAL A 172 -1.93 9.50 -8.40
N GLY A 173 -2.54 10.33 -9.21
CA GLY A 173 -3.52 11.35 -8.77
C GLY A 173 -4.98 10.90 -8.85
N PRO A 174 -5.90 11.77 -8.42
CA PRO A 174 -7.34 11.58 -8.62
C PRO A 174 -7.70 11.65 -10.11
N LYS A 175 -8.79 10.95 -10.50
CA LYS A 175 -9.28 10.92 -11.89
C LYS A 175 -8.23 10.46 -12.90
N LYS A 176 -7.40 9.49 -12.53
CA LYS A 176 -6.27 9.02 -13.34
C LYS A 176 -6.68 8.21 -14.58
N THR A 177 -7.91 7.69 -14.65
CA THR A 177 -8.37 6.84 -15.76
C THR A 177 -8.15 7.53 -17.11
N GLY A 178 -7.36 6.92 -17.97
CA GLY A 178 -6.92 7.47 -19.25
C GLY A 178 -5.75 8.48 -19.17
N PHE A 179 -5.27 8.78 -17.96
CA PHE A 179 -4.15 9.69 -17.68
C PHE A 179 -3.09 9.07 -16.78
N GLU A 180 -3.09 7.74 -16.66
CA GLU A 180 -2.08 6.98 -15.92
C GLU A 180 -0.69 7.36 -16.45
N LYS A 181 0.27 7.52 -15.54
CA LYS A 181 1.64 7.85 -15.87
C LYS A 181 2.56 6.70 -15.51
N TRP A 182 3.52 6.45 -16.38
CA TRP A 182 4.66 5.61 -16.02
C TRP A 182 5.47 6.29 -14.93
N ILE A 183 5.88 5.50 -13.93
CA ILE A 183 6.78 5.95 -12.86
C ILE A 183 8.09 5.22 -13.08
N ASP A 184 9.16 5.98 -13.26
CA ASP A 184 10.50 5.46 -13.42
C ASP A 184 11.17 5.27 -12.06
N PHE A 185 11.67 4.08 -11.83
CA PHE A 185 12.51 3.76 -10.68
C PHE A 185 13.93 3.47 -11.16
N GLU A 186 14.94 4.11 -10.54
CA GLU A 186 16.35 3.84 -10.86
C GLU A 186 16.74 2.39 -10.57
N ASN A 187 16.12 1.77 -9.56
CA ASN A 187 16.32 0.37 -9.20
C ASN A 187 15.45 -0.54 -10.07
N GLU A 188 16.09 -1.45 -10.81
CA GLU A 188 15.43 -2.37 -11.72
C GLU A 188 14.46 -3.33 -11.00
N GLU A 189 14.75 -3.77 -9.78
CA GLU A 189 13.87 -4.65 -9.01
C GLU A 189 12.56 -3.94 -8.66
N LEU A 190 12.63 -2.67 -8.30
CA LEU A 190 11.46 -1.83 -8.05
C LEU A 190 10.66 -1.62 -9.34
N GLN A 191 11.35 -1.41 -10.46
CA GLN A 191 10.70 -1.21 -11.76
C GLN A 191 9.91 -2.44 -12.21
N TRP A 192 10.48 -3.64 -12.06
CA TRP A 192 9.79 -4.89 -12.35
C TRP A 192 8.61 -5.14 -11.42
N ALA A 193 8.77 -4.85 -10.14
CA ALA A 193 7.68 -4.99 -9.18
C ALA A 193 6.54 -4.00 -9.43
N TYR A 194 6.85 -2.76 -9.79
CA TYR A 194 5.88 -1.75 -10.22
C TYR A 194 5.11 -2.22 -11.46
N LEU A 195 5.83 -2.70 -12.49
CA LEU A 195 5.22 -3.23 -13.71
C LEU A 195 4.31 -4.43 -13.41
N ARG A 196 4.72 -5.33 -12.49
CA ARG A 196 3.87 -6.44 -12.04
C ARG A 196 2.60 -5.93 -11.38
N GLY A 197 2.69 -4.94 -10.49
CA GLY A 197 1.52 -4.34 -9.84
C GLY A 197 0.54 -3.77 -10.86
N PHE A 198 1.03 -3.02 -11.83
CA PHE A 198 0.21 -2.50 -12.93
C PHE A 198 -0.37 -3.62 -13.79
N PHE A 199 0.42 -4.67 -14.10
CA PHE A 199 -0.07 -5.84 -14.83
C PHE A 199 -1.16 -6.58 -14.06
N ASP A 200 -1.01 -6.74 -12.75
CA ASP A 200 -2.01 -7.42 -11.92
C ASP A 200 -3.32 -6.61 -11.83
N ALA A 201 -3.26 -5.29 -11.90
CA ALA A 201 -4.44 -4.43 -12.04
C ALA A 201 -5.03 -4.52 -13.47
N ASP A 202 -4.39 -3.90 -14.44
CA ASP A 202 -4.91 -3.65 -15.78
C ASP A 202 -4.34 -4.58 -16.89
N GLY A 203 -3.53 -5.57 -16.52
CA GLY A 203 -3.05 -6.56 -17.49
C GLY A 203 -3.95 -7.78 -17.60
N HIS A 204 -3.71 -8.58 -18.61
CA HIS A 204 -4.39 -9.87 -18.75
C HIS A 204 -3.46 -10.92 -19.33
N ILE A 205 -3.71 -12.18 -18.98
CA ILE A 205 -3.05 -13.35 -19.54
C ILE A 205 -4.10 -14.39 -19.93
N ARG A 206 -4.00 -14.90 -21.13
CA ARG A 206 -4.81 -16.00 -21.64
C ARG A 206 -3.90 -17.13 -22.10
N VAL A 207 -4.13 -18.33 -21.59
CA VAL A 207 -3.52 -19.58 -22.04
C VAL A 207 -4.61 -20.40 -22.70
N TYR A 208 -4.36 -20.93 -23.90
CA TYR A 208 -5.34 -21.68 -24.67
C TYR A 208 -4.64 -22.66 -25.62
N GLU A 209 -5.39 -23.64 -26.05
CA GLU A 209 -4.93 -24.58 -27.08
C GLU A 209 -5.47 -24.17 -28.45
N ARG A 210 -4.62 -24.30 -29.49
CA ARG A 210 -5.00 -24.11 -30.87
C ARG A 210 -4.22 -25.09 -31.75
N ASN A 211 -4.95 -25.92 -32.53
CA ASN A 211 -4.39 -26.94 -33.40
C ASN A 211 -3.44 -27.92 -32.67
N GLY A 212 -3.81 -28.38 -31.47
CA GLY A 212 -3.00 -29.29 -30.65
C GLY A 212 -1.77 -28.65 -29.98
N TYR A 213 -1.61 -27.32 -30.10
CA TYR A 213 -0.48 -26.61 -29.51
C TYR A 213 -0.93 -25.63 -28.43
N GLN A 214 -0.25 -25.61 -27.30
CA GLN A 214 -0.43 -24.61 -26.28
C GLN A 214 -0.01 -23.25 -26.83
N LYS A 215 -0.89 -22.25 -26.64
CA LYS A 215 -0.68 -20.85 -27.02
C LYS A 215 -0.92 -19.97 -25.80
N ALA A 216 -0.27 -18.82 -25.79
CA ALA A 216 -0.49 -17.81 -24.77
C ALA A 216 -0.52 -16.41 -25.39
N ARG A 217 -1.25 -15.52 -24.76
CA ARG A 217 -1.22 -14.09 -25.03
C ARG A 217 -1.28 -13.35 -23.71
N ILE A 218 -0.42 -12.37 -23.57
CA ILE A 218 -0.51 -11.38 -22.49
C ILE A 218 -0.77 -10.00 -23.08
N GLY A 219 -1.37 -9.13 -22.30
CA GLY A 219 -1.56 -7.74 -22.66
C GLY A 219 -1.51 -6.84 -21.44
N PHE A 220 -1.07 -5.62 -21.68
CA PHE A 220 -1.20 -4.49 -20.75
C PHE A 220 -2.25 -3.56 -21.33
N THR A 221 -3.24 -3.17 -20.54
CA THR A 221 -4.29 -2.23 -20.93
C THR A 221 -4.03 -0.89 -20.26
N GLY A 222 -4.22 0.22 -20.97
CA GLY A 222 -4.01 1.55 -20.42
C GLY A 222 -4.11 2.64 -21.49
N ASN A 223 -3.68 3.85 -21.15
CA ASN A 223 -3.57 4.91 -22.16
C ASN A 223 -2.33 4.70 -23.03
N SER A 224 -2.35 5.27 -24.25
CA SER A 224 -1.28 5.12 -25.24
C SER A 224 0.10 5.57 -24.72
N LYS A 225 0.17 6.62 -23.89
CA LYS A 225 1.43 7.14 -23.37
C LYS A 225 2.04 6.14 -22.37
N MET A 226 1.26 5.65 -21.41
CA MET A 226 1.69 4.65 -20.43
C MET A 226 2.21 3.38 -21.13
N LEU A 227 1.47 2.88 -22.13
CA LEU A 227 1.86 1.66 -22.84
C LEU A 227 3.11 1.84 -23.72
N LYS A 228 3.37 3.06 -24.23
CA LYS A 228 4.63 3.35 -24.93
C LYS A 228 5.82 3.28 -23.99
N GLU A 229 5.72 3.84 -22.79
CA GLU A 229 6.78 3.73 -21.79
C GLU A 229 7.01 2.28 -21.35
N ILE A 230 5.94 1.51 -21.12
CA ILE A 230 6.05 0.06 -20.85
C ILE A 230 6.77 -0.65 -22.01
N LEU A 231 6.43 -0.33 -23.26
CA LEU A 231 7.07 -0.96 -24.43
C LEU A 231 8.55 -0.58 -24.50
N VAL A 232 8.92 0.67 -24.23
CA VAL A 232 10.32 1.12 -24.17
C VAL A 232 11.08 0.34 -23.10
N PHE A 233 10.53 0.24 -21.89
CA PHE A 233 11.12 -0.53 -20.81
C PHE A 233 11.29 -2.01 -21.20
N LEU A 234 10.25 -2.67 -21.71
CA LEU A 234 10.31 -4.06 -22.12
C LEU A 234 11.37 -4.29 -23.20
N LYS A 235 11.46 -3.40 -24.21
CA LYS A 235 12.47 -3.48 -25.27
C LYS A 235 13.89 -3.32 -24.73
N SER A 236 14.11 -2.44 -23.77
CA SER A 236 15.42 -2.27 -23.13
C SER A 236 15.88 -3.52 -22.38
N LYS A 237 14.93 -4.40 -21.99
CA LYS A 237 15.17 -5.69 -21.32
C LYS A 237 15.13 -6.89 -22.28
N GLY A 238 15.07 -6.64 -23.59
CA GLY A 238 15.05 -7.69 -24.61
C GLY A 238 13.69 -8.34 -24.84
N PHE A 239 12.62 -7.77 -24.26
CA PHE A 239 11.24 -8.22 -24.49
C PHE A 239 10.52 -7.32 -25.51
N ALA A 240 9.45 -7.83 -26.08
CA ALA A 240 8.59 -7.09 -27.03
C ALA A 240 9.37 -6.48 -28.22
N VAL A 241 10.53 -7.02 -28.58
CA VAL A 241 11.43 -6.46 -29.60
C VAL A 241 10.73 -6.30 -30.97
N ASN A 242 9.89 -7.28 -31.32
CA ASN A 242 9.13 -7.28 -32.57
C ASN A 242 7.76 -6.60 -32.46
N VAL A 243 7.42 -6.02 -31.33
CA VAL A 243 6.16 -5.29 -31.16
C VAL A 243 6.33 -3.86 -31.64
N ASN A 244 5.60 -3.50 -32.71
CA ASN A 244 5.75 -2.21 -33.37
C ASN A 244 4.52 -1.30 -33.20
N CYS A 245 3.43 -1.82 -32.64
CA CYS A 245 2.21 -1.04 -32.46
C CYS A 245 1.51 -1.34 -31.13
N ILE A 246 0.79 -0.34 -30.67
CA ILE A 246 -0.17 -0.41 -29.57
C ILE A 246 -1.55 -0.45 -30.21
N THR A 247 -2.37 -1.43 -29.85
CA THR A 247 -3.70 -1.63 -30.41
C THR A 247 -4.68 -0.64 -29.77
N GLN A 248 -5.28 0.21 -30.60
CA GLN A 248 -6.34 1.13 -30.13
C GLN A 248 -7.65 0.39 -29.90
N LYS A 249 -8.32 0.67 -28.78
CA LYS A 249 -9.66 0.25 -28.45
C LYS A 249 -10.56 1.44 -28.10
N GLN A 250 -11.85 1.19 -27.92
CA GLN A 250 -12.74 2.23 -27.43
C GLN A 250 -12.38 2.61 -25.98
N GLY A 251 -11.87 3.84 -25.81
CA GLY A 251 -11.52 4.41 -24.50
C GLY A 251 -10.17 3.98 -23.90
N CYS A 252 -9.44 3.02 -24.49
CA CYS A 252 -8.13 2.56 -24.01
C CYS A 252 -7.29 1.98 -25.14
N CYS A 253 -6.08 1.52 -24.81
CA CYS A 253 -5.19 0.81 -25.72
C CYS A 253 -4.74 -0.49 -25.07
N ASP A 254 -4.23 -1.41 -25.90
CA ASP A 254 -3.56 -2.64 -25.46
C ASP A 254 -2.19 -2.80 -26.09
N LEU A 255 -1.24 -3.26 -25.30
CA LEU A 255 0.06 -3.74 -25.71
C LEU A 255 0.09 -5.26 -25.54
N TYR A 256 0.25 -6.01 -26.64
CA TYR A 256 0.18 -7.47 -26.66
C TYR A 256 1.54 -8.13 -26.93
N LEU A 257 1.79 -9.24 -26.20
CA LEU A 257 2.80 -10.24 -26.55
C LEU A 257 2.12 -11.60 -26.74
N SER A 258 2.56 -12.36 -27.75
CA SER A 258 1.98 -13.68 -28.09
C SER A 258 3.03 -14.78 -28.30
N SER A 259 4.31 -14.49 -28.23
CA SER A 259 5.36 -15.50 -28.23
C SER A 259 5.36 -16.23 -26.88
N ILE A 260 5.02 -17.52 -26.89
CA ILE A 260 4.97 -18.33 -25.65
C ILE A 260 6.33 -18.39 -24.94
N LYS A 261 7.43 -18.48 -25.72
CA LYS A 261 8.80 -18.46 -25.18
C LYS A 261 9.10 -17.16 -24.45
N GLU A 262 8.74 -16.05 -25.07
CA GLU A 262 8.92 -14.72 -24.50
C GLU A 262 8.04 -14.50 -23.27
N ILE A 263 6.77 -14.94 -23.30
CA ILE A 263 5.84 -14.85 -22.18
C ILE A 263 6.35 -15.65 -20.98
N LYS A 264 6.92 -16.83 -21.18
CA LYS A 264 7.56 -17.63 -20.11
C LYS A 264 8.70 -16.86 -19.44
N LEU A 265 9.58 -16.25 -20.23
CA LEU A 265 10.71 -15.48 -19.71
C LEU A 265 10.23 -14.20 -19.00
N LEU A 266 9.29 -13.48 -19.60
CA LEU A 266 8.71 -12.28 -18.99
C LEU A 266 8.01 -12.60 -17.67
N GLY A 267 7.29 -13.73 -17.58
CA GLY A 267 6.68 -14.18 -16.32
C GLY A 267 7.70 -14.40 -15.21
N LYS A 268 8.88 -14.96 -15.56
CA LYS A 268 9.97 -15.11 -14.57
C LYS A 268 10.46 -13.76 -14.03
N GLU A 269 10.68 -12.79 -14.92
CA GLU A 269 11.14 -11.45 -14.48
C GLU A 269 10.05 -10.69 -13.69
N LEU A 270 8.79 -10.72 -14.14
CA LEU A 270 7.68 -10.06 -13.45
C LEU A 270 7.51 -10.55 -11.99
N TYR A 271 7.70 -11.86 -11.75
CA TYR A 271 7.46 -12.46 -10.43
C TYR A 271 8.73 -12.77 -9.64
N LYS A 272 9.88 -12.24 -10.05
CA LYS A 272 11.18 -12.49 -9.44
C LYS A 272 11.36 -11.74 -8.11
N HIS A 273 10.90 -10.50 -8.02
CA HIS A 273 11.16 -9.60 -6.90
C HIS A 273 9.87 -9.31 -6.10
N GLY A 274 9.98 -9.38 -4.76
CA GLY A 274 8.84 -9.18 -3.86
C GLY A 274 7.87 -10.37 -3.83
N THR A 275 6.93 -10.33 -2.89
CA THR A 275 6.04 -11.46 -2.57
C THR A 275 4.59 -11.25 -3.01
N ILE A 276 4.12 -10.01 -3.07
CA ILE A 276 2.73 -9.67 -3.38
C ILE A 276 2.44 -9.91 -4.87
N LYS A 277 1.36 -10.61 -5.16
CA LYS A 277 0.94 -10.95 -6.52
C LYS A 277 -0.54 -11.32 -6.60
N LEU A 278 -1.13 -11.16 -7.77
CA LEU A 278 -2.47 -11.66 -8.05
C LEU A 278 -2.41 -13.15 -8.46
N ASN A 279 -2.79 -14.04 -7.55
CA ASN A 279 -2.60 -15.49 -7.70
C ASN A 279 -3.16 -16.03 -9.00
N ARG A 280 -4.39 -15.68 -9.42
CA ARG A 280 -5.00 -16.17 -10.67
C ARG A 280 -4.22 -15.81 -11.93
N LYS A 281 -3.44 -14.71 -11.95
CA LYS A 281 -2.57 -14.35 -13.06
C LYS A 281 -1.23 -15.09 -12.96
N TYR A 282 -0.66 -15.18 -11.77
CA TYR A 282 0.56 -15.93 -11.49
C TYR A 282 0.42 -17.41 -11.86
N GLU A 283 -0.68 -18.06 -11.49
CA GLU A 283 -0.96 -19.47 -11.81
C GLU A 283 -0.97 -19.75 -13.31
N LYS A 284 -1.51 -18.81 -14.12
CA LYS A 284 -1.46 -18.93 -15.58
C LYS A 284 -0.04 -18.85 -16.14
N PHE A 285 0.84 -18.00 -15.57
CA PHE A 285 2.26 -18.04 -15.95
C PHE A 285 2.93 -19.34 -15.49
N SER A 286 2.65 -19.80 -14.27
CA SER A 286 3.19 -21.04 -13.74
C SER A 286 2.79 -22.25 -14.59
N SER A 287 1.55 -22.31 -15.07
CA SER A 287 1.08 -23.37 -15.96
C SER A 287 1.78 -23.42 -17.32
N LEU A 288 2.39 -22.32 -17.74
CA LEU A 288 3.21 -22.30 -18.96
C LEU A 288 4.62 -22.83 -18.72
N MET A 289 5.10 -22.87 -17.49
CA MET A 289 6.48 -23.26 -17.17
C MET A 289 6.65 -24.77 -16.98
N ILE A 290 5.55 -25.48 -16.86
CA ILE A 290 5.48 -26.95 -16.86
C ILE A 290 5.54 -27.44 -18.32
#